data_c43636f358db4fa7db8b9ca8aa37bd1b
#
_entry.id   c43636f358db4fa7db8b9ca8aa37bd1b
#
_cell.length_a   1.000
_cell.length_b   1.000
_cell.length_c   1.000
_cell.angle_alpha   90.00
_cell.angle_beta   90.00
_cell.angle_gamma   90.00
#
_symmetry.space_group_name_H-M   'P 1'
#
loop_
_entity.id
_entity.type
_entity.pdbx_description
1 polymer ?
#
loop_
_entity_poly.entity_id
_entity_poly.type
_entity_poly.pdbx_seq_one_letter_code
_entity_poly.pdbx_strand_id
1 'polypeptide(L)'
;MAKAKGPTSSKSNKPASPPKPSAPAVPAAGGATAAEGSPRTIASPPSDLNKVVKRTSWAAGDVIHRIHPSKYAADEFNPGPHGNSRFSPICNAAGEPIPTIYGGSTFECAAMETVYHDVPFAAGFKTIAKRKIRHHHHSQLVPSAEMVLANLSNKALRKIGIPRADLIDTEKDLYPQTRKWAEAIHAHCPDVQGLCWVSRQDDTAQAVMLFGDRLPSGCLTHTAPSVDLVVDDATYSALVQLADDIGVKITGK
;
A
#
# COMPACT_ATOMS: atom_id res chain seq x y z
N MET A 1 59.08 -59.87 46.06
CA MET A 1 60.19 -59.27 46.84
C MET A 1 60.36 -57.82 46.42
N ALA A 2 60.50 -56.94 47.45
CA ALA A 2 61.05 -55.60 47.51
C ALA A 2 60.34 -54.50 46.63
N LYS A 3 59.61 -53.61 47.27
CA LYS A 3 59.91 -52.38 48.02
C LYS A 3 60.81 -51.39 47.26
N ALA A 4 60.25 -50.17 46.99
CA ALA A 4 60.80 -48.90 47.50
C ALA A 4 59.94 -47.72 46.89
N LYS A 5 59.30 -47.02 47.75
CA LYS A 5 59.46 -45.65 48.23
C LYS A 5 59.48 -44.55 47.16
N GLY A 6 58.52 -43.67 47.28
CA GLY A 6 58.53 -42.34 46.70
C GLY A 6 59.65 -41.45 47.22
N PRO A 7 59.79 -40.21 46.86
CA PRO A 7 58.95 -39.10 47.38
C PRO A 7 58.80 -37.85 46.53
N THR A 8 58.07 -36.94 47.09
CA THR A 8 58.19 -35.47 47.17
C THR A 8 57.52 -34.64 46.07
N SER A 9 56.50 -34.02 46.56
CA SER A 9 55.82 -32.79 46.16
C SER A 9 56.77 -31.66 45.75
N SER A 10 56.58 -31.07 44.60
CA SER A 10 57.03 -29.70 44.42
C SER A 10 55.81 -28.84 43.94
N LYS A 11 55.46 -27.91 44.86
CA LYS A 11 54.52 -26.85 44.60
C LYS A 11 55.10 -25.88 43.51
N SER A 12 54.58 -25.80 42.35
CA SER A 12 54.87 -24.69 41.40
C SER A 12 53.90 -23.54 41.64
N ASN A 13 54.44 -22.44 42.13
CA ASN A 13 53.73 -21.16 42.20
C ASN A 13 53.42 -20.67 40.81
N LYS A 14 52.11 -20.57 40.50
CA LYS A 14 51.60 -19.89 39.31
C LYS A 14 51.48 -18.40 39.62
N PRO A 15 52.04 -17.48 38.82
CA PRO A 15 51.90 -16.06 39.08
C PRO A 15 50.47 -15.62 38.84
N ALA A 16 49.98 -14.72 39.70
CA ALA A 16 48.65 -14.12 39.64
C ALA A 16 48.51 -13.25 38.38
N SER A 17 47.41 -13.41 37.69
CA SER A 17 47.02 -12.57 36.56
C SER A 17 46.67 -11.14 37.06
N PRO A 18 46.99 -10.09 36.28
CA PRO A 18 46.67 -8.72 36.67
C PRO A 18 45.13 -8.47 36.62
N PRO A 19 44.62 -7.54 37.42
CA PRO A 19 43.21 -7.24 37.52
C PRO A 19 42.71 -6.64 36.19
N LYS A 20 41.55 -7.12 35.74
CA LYS A 20 40.82 -6.64 34.59
C LYS A 20 40.32 -5.21 34.85
N PRO A 21 40.49 -4.25 33.93
CA PRO A 21 39.99 -2.91 34.14
C PRO A 21 38.44 -2.91 34.20
N SER A 22 37.91 -2.24 35.20
CA SER A 22 36.48 -2.01 35.39
C SER A 22 35.95 -1.19 34.23
N ALA A 23 34.91 -1.69 33.57
CA ALA A 23 34.16 -0.93 32.60
C ALA A 23 33.44 0.25 33.28
N PRO A 24 33.36 1.44 32.64
CA PRO A 24 32.61 2.55 33.21
C PRO A 24 31.10 2.19 33.27
N ALA A 25 30.48 2.53 34.39
CA ALA A 25 29.06 2.38 34.63
C ALA A 25 28.29 3.21 33.61
N VAL A 26 27.46 2.56 32.80
CA VAL A 26 26.49 3.20 31.93
C VAL A 26 25.39 3.77 32.85
N PRO A 27 25.05 5.07 32.79
CA PRO A 27 23.95 5.59 33.56
C PRO A 27 22.64 4.92 33.04
N ALA A 28 21.84 4.45 34.02
CA ALA A 28 20.51 3.92 33.74
C ALA A 28 19.72 4.95 32.95
N ALA A 29 19.34 4.58 31.75
CA ALA A 29 18.42 5.35 30.94
C ALA A 29 17.09 5.46 31.70
N GLY A 30 16.81 6.65 32.19
CA GLY A 30 15.53 6.99 32.78
C GLY A 30 14.44 6.63 31.76
N GLY A 31 13.43 5.88 32.22
CA GLY A 31 12.26 5.57 31.41
C GLY A 31 11.65 6.85 30.87
N ALA A 32 11.83 7.08 29.56
CA ALA A 32 11.02 8.02 28.83
C ALA A 32 9.62 7.42 28.81
N THR A 33 8.73 7.94 29.65
CA THR A 33 7.29 7.83 29.45
C THR A 33 7.04 8.30 28.03
N ALA A 34 6.55 7.40 27.17
CA ALA A 34 6.07 7.76 25.84
C ALA A 34 5.04 8.88 26.04
N ALA A 35 5.41 10.09 25.67
CA ALA A 35 4.45 11.17 25.54
C ALA A 35 3.39 10.68 24.56
N GLU A 36 2.13 10.64 24.97
CA GLU A 36 1.00 10.44 24.07
C GLU A 36 1.13 11.48 22.97
N GLY A 37 1.60 11.03 21.80
CA GLY A 37 1.86 11.89 20.67
C GLY A 37 0.56 12.53 20.23
N SER A 38 0.54 13.83 20.04
CA SER A 38 -0.57 14.54 19.39
C SER A 38 -0.98 13.78 18.13
N PRO A 39 -2.28 13.63 17.83
CA PRO A 39 -2.75 12.88 16.68
C PRO A 39 -2.05 13.38 15.41
N ARG A 40 -1.48 12.45 14.65
CA ARG A 40 -0.78 12.77 13.39
C ARG A 40 -1.74 13.51 12.46
N THR A 41 -1.34 14.67 11.97
CA THR A 41 -2.15 15.51 11.08
C THR A 41 -1.42 15.70 9.77
N ILE A 42 -2.11 15.46 8.65
CA ILE A 42 -1.60 15.70 7.31
C ILE A 42 -1.77 17.19 6.96
N ALA A 43 -0.75 17.81 6.38
CA ALA A 43 -0.84 19.19 5.92
C ALA A 43 -2.01 19.36 4.93
N SER A 44 -2.71 20.48 5.02
CA SER A 44 -3.79 20.80 4.07
C SER A 44 -3.24 21.07 2.67
N PRO A 45 -4.01 20.76 1.61
CA PRO A 45 -3.63 21.09 0.24
C PRO A 45 -3.40 22.59 0.05
N PRO A 46 -2.35 23.02 -0.66
CA PRO A 46 -2.14 24.42 -0.97
C PRO A 46 -3.17 24.93 -2.00
N SER A 47 -3.43 26.22 -1.99
CA SER A 47 -4.41 26.87 -2.90
C SER A 47 -3.96 26.89 -4.37
N ASP A 48 -2.66 26.78 -4.64
CA ASP A 48 -2.10 26.81 -5.99
C ASP A 48 -1.76 25.43 -6.57
N LEU A 49 -2.49 24.38 -6.16
CA LEU A 49 -2.29 22.99 -6.58
C LEU A 49 -2.13 22.85 -8.10
N ASN A 50 -2.89 23.60 -8.89
CA ASN A 50 -2.79 23.51 -10.34
C ASN A 50 -1.39 23.83 -10.90
N LYS A 51 -0.61 24.69 -10.20
CA LYS A 51 0.75 25.07 -10.59
C LYS A 51 1.80 24.03 -10.16
N VAL A 52 1.54 23.31 -9.07
CA VAL A 52 2.52 22.42 -8.45
C VAL A 52 2.26 20.94 -8.73
N VAL A 53 1.02 20.52 -8.93
CA VAL A 53 0.68 19.15 -9.31
C VAL A 53 1.24 18.83 -10.69
N LYS A 54 2.12 17.82 -10.77
CA LYS A 54 2.61 17.28 -12.03
C LYS A 54 1.55 16.39 -12.67
N ARG A 55 1.47 16.42 -14.00
CA ARG A 55 0.65 15.52 -14.79
C ARG A 55 1.48 14.32 -15.22
N THR A 56 0.80 13.21 -15.37
CA THR A 56 1.27 12.02 -16.07
C THR A 56 0.13 11.51 -16.95
N SER A 57 0.43 10.71 -17.95
CA SER A 57 -0.61 10.10 -18.77
C SER A 57 -0.74 8.61 -18.48
N TRP A 58 -1.95 8.11 -18.72
CA TRP A 58 -2.22 6.70 -18.94
C TRP A 58 -2.60 6.55 -20.40
N ALA A 59 -1.79 5.81 -21.16
CA ALA A 59 -1.96 5.80 -22.60
C ALA A 59 -3.25 5.08 -23.04
N ALA A 60 -3.77 5.47 -24.18
CA ALA A 60 -4.82 4.69 -24.84
C ALA A 60 -4.30 3.28 -25.12
N GLY A 61 -5.09 2.28 -24.81
CA GLY A 61 -4.70 0.88 -24.98
C GLY A 61 -3.96 0.26 -23.78
N ASP A 62 -3.43 1.05 -22.84
CA ASP A 62 -2.79 0.51 -21.63
C ASP A 62 -3.83 -0.10 -20.70
N VAL A 63 -3.59 -1.34 -20.30
CA VAL A 63 -4.53 -2.10 -19.45
C VAL A 63 -4.56 -1.54 -18.03
N ILE A 64 -5.76 -1.36 -17.50
CA ILE A 64 -6.03 -1.16 -16.08
C ILE A 64 -6.59 -2.46 -15.52
N HIS A 65 -5.85 -3.12 -14.64
CA HIS A 65 -6.30 -4.28 -13.91
C HIS A 65 -7.15 -3.85 -12.72
N ARG A 66 -8.34 -4.43 -12.58
CA ARG A 66 -9.26 -4.13 -11.50
C ARG A 66 -9.74 -5.40 -10.83
N ILE A 67 -9.69 -5.43 -9.48
CA ILE A 67 -10.38 -6.44 -8.69
C ILE A 67 -11.55 -5.77 -7.97
N HIS A 68 -12.74 -6.32 -8.15
CA HIS A 68 -13.98 -5.72 -7.63
C HIS A 68 -15.00 -6.80 -7.24
N PRO A 69 -15.97 -6.48 -6.36
CA PRO A 69 -17.07 -7.40 -6.06
C PRO A 69 -17.87 -7.75 -7.31
N SER A 70 -18.20 -9.02 -7.47
CA SER A 70 -18.89 -9.58 -8.66
C SER A 70 -20.27 -8.97 -8.94
N LYS A 71 -20.86 -8.31 -7.96
CA LYS A 71 -22.17 -7.62 -8.10
C LYS A 71 -22.09 -6.29 -8.87
N TYR A 72 -20.89 -5.78 -9.14
CA TYR A 72 -20.65 -4.55 -9.90
C TYR A 72 -20.07 -4.89 -11.26
N ALA A 73 -20.39 -4.08 -12.27
CA ALA A 73 -19.75 -4.18 -13.56
C ALA A 73 -18.27 -3.74 -13.48
N ALA A 74 -17.46 -4.20 -14.45
CA ALA A 74 -16.03 -3.92 -14.47
C ALA A 74 -15.71 -2.43 -14.57
N ASP A 75 -16.49 -1.68 -15.34
CA ASP A 75 -16.38 -0.24 -15.59
C ASP A 75 -17.33 0.59 -14.71
N GLU A 76 -18.04 -0.05 -13.78
CA GLU A 76 -18.94 0.63 -12.85
C GLU A 76 -18.16 1.42 -11.80
N PHE A 77 -18.34 2.73 -11.82
CA PHE A 77 -17.80 3.62 -10.81
C PHE A 77 -18.59 3.50 -9.50
N ASN A 78 -17.89 3.60 -8.36
CA ASN A 78 -18.57 3.79 -7.08
C ASN A 78 -19.25 5.17 -7.07
N PRO A 79 -20.57 5.25 -7.11
CA PRO A 79 -21.28 6.52 -7.32
C PRO A 79 -21.50 7.32 -6.03
N GLY A 80 -21.17 6.72 -4.86
CA GLY A 80 -21.70 7.25 -3.62
C GLY A 80 -20.69 7.41 -2.50
N PRO A 81 -21.19 7.83 -1.32
CA PRO A 81 -20.37 8.13 -0.15
C PRO A 81 -19.88 6.88 0.59
N HIS A 82 -20.19 5.68 0.07
CA HIS A 82 -19.86 4.43 0.74
C HIS A 82 -18.43 3.99 0.41
N GLY A 83 -17.73 3.46 1.43
CA GLY A 83 -16.38 2.98 1.33
C GLY A 83 -15.43 3.71 2.28
N ASN A 84 -14.22 3.18 2.41
CA ASN A 84 -13.16 3.79 3.21
C ASN A 84 -11.80 3.52 2.55
N SER A 85 -11.61 4.10 1.36
CA SER A 85 -10.34 4.07 0.64
C SER A 85 -9.55 5.34 0.86
N ARG A 86 -8.26 5.33 0.53
CA ARG A 86 -7.33 6.44 0.75
C ARG A 86 -7.82 7.74 0.10
N PHE A 87 -8.32 7.68 -1.12
CA PHE A 87 -8.73 8.85 -1.90
C PHE A 87 -10.22 8.85 -2.25
N SER A 88 -11.03 7.95 -1.68
CA SER A 88 -12.49 7.96 -1.86
C SER A 88 -13.22 7.40 -0.62
N PRO A 89 -14.48 7.74 -0.40
CA PRO A 89 -15.33 8.64 -1.20
C PRO A 89 -14.91 10.12 -1.08
N ILE A 90 -15.17 10.88 -2.12
CA ILE A 90 -14.88 12.31 -2.22
C ILE A 90 -16.10 13.05 -2.78
N CYS A 91 -16.17 14.36 -2.52
CA CYS A 91 -17.24 15.22 -2.98
C CYS A 91 -16.68 16.45 -3.73
N ASN A 92 -17.52 17.02 -4.59
CA ASN A 92 -17.25 18.31 -5.20
C ASN A 92 -17.56 19.48 -4.23
N ALA A 93 -17.34 20.70 -4.67
CA ALA A 93 -17.57 21.90 -3.85
C ALA A 93 -19.05 22.10 -3.44
N ALA A 94 -20.00 21.49 -4.14
CA ALA A 94 -21.43 21.50 -3.79
C ALA A 94 -21.80 20.38 -2.79
N GLY A 95 -20.84 19.52 -2.41
CA GLY A 95 -21.08 18.38 -1.53
C GLY A 95 -21.64 17.15 -2.26
N GLU A 96 -21.68 17.16 -3.58
CA GLU A 96 -22.13 16.03 -4.38
C GLU A 96 -21.03 14.99 -4.54
N PRO A 97 -21.32 13.69 -4.38
CA PRO A 97 -20.33 12.64 -4.53
C PRO A 97 -19.71 12.63 -5.92
N ILE A 98 -18.37 12.49 -5.98
CA ILE A 98 -17.64 12.27 -7.22
C ILE A 98 -17.48 10.75 -7.40
N PRO A 99 -18.05 10.16 -8.48
CA PRO A 99 -17.89 8.73 -8.73
C PRO A 99 -16.42 8.36 -8.94
N THR A 100 -15.97 7.26 -8.35
CA THR A 100 -14.57 6.84 -8.45
C THR A 100 -14.43 5.37 -8.79
N ILE A 101 -13.33 5.03 -9.48
CA ILE A 101 -12.92 3.66 -9.78
C ILE A 101 -11.44 3.50 -9.52
N TYR A 102 -11.03 2.35 -9.00
CA TYR A 102 -9.64 2.02 -8.71
C TYR A 102 -9.14 0.88 -9.59
N GLY A 103 -7.86 0.90 -9.88
CA GLY A 103 -7.17 -0.17 -10.57
C GLY A 103 -5.65 -0.08 -10.41
N GLY A 104 -4.96 -0.99 -11.07
CA GLY A 104 -3.50 -1.07 -11.09
C GLY A 104 -2.96 -1.37 -12.49
N SER A 105 -1.68 -1.11 -12.71
CA SER A 105 -1.00 -1.40 -13.98
C SER A 105 -0.76 -2.89 -14.22
N THR A 106 -0.86 -3.71 -13.18
CA THR A 106 -0.70 -5.17 -13.25
C THR A 106 -1.78 -5.87 -12.43
N PHE A 107 -1.96 -7.17 -12.67
CA PHE A 107 -2.83 -8.01 -11.83
C PHE A 107 -2.35 -8.04 -10.38
N GLU A 108 -1.04 -8.18 -10.19
CA GLU A 108 -0.40 -8.21 -8.88
C GLU A 108 -0.69 -6.93 -8.10
N CYS A 109 -0.51 -5.77 -8.74
CA CYS A 109 -0.85 -4.49 -8.12
C CYS A 109 -2.33 -4.41 -7.70
N ALA A 110 -3.24 -4.81 -8.58
CA ALA A 110 -4.67 -4.82 -8.28
C ALA A 110 -5.00 -5.79 -7.12
N ALA A 111 -4.33 -6.96 -7.07
CA ALA A 111 -4.49 -7.94 -6.00
C ALA A 111 -3.92 -7.44 -4.67
N MET A 112 -2.75 -6.82 -4.70
CA MET A 112 -2.09 -6.24 -3.52
C MET A 112 -2.89 -5.07 -2.93
N GLU A 113 -3.45 -4.20 -3.77
CA GLU A 113 -4.26 -3.05 -3.32
C GLU A 113 -5.71 -3.44 -2.94
N THR A 114 -6.14 -4.69 -3.18
CA THR A 114 -7.50 -5.15 -2.87
C THR A 114 -7.52 -6.36 -1.94
N VAL A 115 -7.03 -7.50 -2.41
CA VAL A 115 -7.10 -8.78 -1.69
C VAL A 115 -6.13 -8.82 -0.52
N TYR A 116 -4.91 -8.34 -0.74
CA TYR A 116 -3.82 -8.40 0.23
C TYR A 116 -3.56 -7.07 0.95
N HIS A 117 -4.38 -6.06 0.69
CA HIS A 117 -4.23 -4.71 1.24
C HIS A 117 -4.03 -4.66 2.75
N ASP A 118 -4.74 -5.51 3.49
CA ASP A 118 -4.72 -5.53 4.95
C ASP A 118 -3.76 -6.60 5.53
N VAL A 119 -2.92 -7.22 4.71
CA VAL A 119 -1.91 -8.18 5.18
C VAL A 119 -0.79 -7.41 5.89
N PRO A 120 -0.50 -7.74 7.16
CA PRO A 120 0.54 -7.02 7.90
C PRO A 120 1.94 -7.38 7.41
N PHE A 121 2.88 -6.44 7.51
CA PHE A 121 4.30 -6.66 7.24
C PHE A 121 5.02 -7.49 8.32
N ALA A 122 4.35 -7.76 9.44
CA ALA A 122 4.92 -8.54 10.53
C ALA A 122 5.43 -9.91 10.06
N ALA A 123 6.57 -10.36 10.60
CA ALA A 123 7.08 -11.70 10.39
C ALA A 123 6.12 -12.76 10.96
N GLY A 124 6.16 -13.97 10.40
CA GLY A 124 5.39 -15.12 10.87
C GLY A 124 4.29 -15.56 9.92
N PHE A 125 3.50 -16.52 10.37
CA PHE A 125 2.47 -17.15 9.57
C PHE A 125 1.26 -16.23 9.37
N LYS A 126 0.97 -15.90 8.14
CA LYS A 126 -0.16 -15.04 7.75
C LYS A 126 -1.17 -15.81 6.93
N THR A 127 -2.45 -15.54 7.11
CA THR A 127 -3.52 -16.20 6.36
C THR A 127 -4.57 -15.24 5.87
N ILE A 128 -5.13 -15.56 4.71
CA ILE A 128 -6.37 -14.98 4.21
C ILE A 128 -7.40 -16.10 4.03
N ALA A 129 -8.59 -15.90 4.54
CA ALA A 129 -9.67 -16.84 4.33
C ALA A 129 -10.20 -16.74 2.88
N LYS A 130 -10.29 -17.88 2.16
CA LYS A 130 -10.82 -17.96 0.79
C LYS A 130 -12.20 -17.30 0.63
N ARG A 131 -13.03 -17.34 1.68
CA ARG A 131 -14.35 -16.66 1.71
C ARG A 131 -14.27 -15.13 1.51
N LYS A 132 -13.14 -14.49 1.83
CA LYS A 132 -12.94 -13.04 1.60
C LYS A 132 -12.65 -12.72 0.14
N ILE A 133 -12.22 -13.70 -0.64
CA ILE A 133 -11.86 -13.57 -2.05
C ILE A 133 -13.05 -13.97 -2.94
N ARG A 134 -13.92 -14.85 -2.45
CA ARG A 134 -15.15 -15.25 -3.15
C ARG A 134 -15.98 -14.02 -3.50
N HIS A 135 -16.65 -14.09 -4.64
CA HIS A 135 -17.48 -13.01 -5.16
C HIS A 135 -16.68 -11.74 -5.53
N HIS A 136 -15.40 -11.92 -5.86
CA HIS A 136 -14.61 -10.89 -6.51
C HIS A 136 -14.23 -11.35 -7.92
N HIS A 137 -14.28 -10.40 -8.84
CA HIS A 137 -13.85 -10.59 -10.22
C HIS A 137 -12.57 -9.80 -10.48
N HIS A 138 -11.73 -10.32 -11.35
CA HIS A 138 -10.68 -9.58 -12.02
C HIS A 138 -11.19 -9.15 -13.40
N SER A 139 -10.97 -7.90 -13.73
CA SER A 139 -11.31 -7.31 -15.01
C SER A 139 -10.15 -6.52 -15.57
N GLN A 140 -10.07 -6.47 -16.88
CA GLN A 140 -9.09 -5.66 -17.61
C GLN A 140 -9.86 -4.58 -18.37
N LEU A 141 -9.61 -3.33 -18.01
CA LEU A 141 -10.18 -2.16 -18.63
C LEU A 141 -9.13 -1.46 -19.48
N VAL A 142 -9.54 -0.96 -20.64
CA VAL A 142 -8.65 -0.25 -21.55
C VAL A 142 -9.26 1.11 -21.88
N PRO A 143 -8.53 2.20 -21.64
CA PRO A 143 -8.97 3.52 -22.07
C PRO A 143 -8.97 3.62 -23.59
N SER A 144 -10.05 4.16 -24.15
CA SER A 144 -10.18 4.44 -25.59
C SER A 144 -9.36 5.67 -26.05
N ALA A 145 -8.93 6.51 -25.10
CA ALA A 145 -8.09 7.67 -25.32
C ALA A 145 -7.09 7.84 -24.18
N GLU A 146 -6.00 8.57 -24.41
CA GLU A 146 -5.06 8.94 -23.37
C GLU A 146 -5.76 9.72 -22.24
N MET A 147 -5.47 9.35 -20.99
CA MET A 147 -5.98 10.04 -19.80
C MET A 147 -4.89 10.87 -19.15
N VAL A 148 -5.23 12.08 -18.74
CA VAL A 148 -4.35 12.95 -17.95
C VAL A 148 -4.61 12.74 -16.47
N LEU A 149 -3.58 12.33 -15.72
CA LEU A 149 -3.67 12.01 -14.32
C LEU A 149 -2.75 12.90 -13.47
N ALA A 150 -3.14 13.18 -12.22
CA ALA A 150 -2.24 13.79 -11.26
C ALA A 150 -1.17 12.77 -10.85
N ASN A 151 0.10 13.14 -11.06
CA ASN A 151 1.24 12.32 -10.67
C ASN A 151 1.52 12.50 -9.18
N LEU A 152 1.32 11.44 -8.39
CA LEU A 152 1.60 11.39 -6.96
C LEU A 152 2.83 10.51 -6.64
N SER A 153 3.75 10.34 -7.59
CA SER A 153 5.04 9.70 -7.33
C SER A 153 5.85 10.51 -6.31
N ASN A 154 6.75 9.86 -5.58
CA ASN A 154 7.60 10.51 -4.58
C ASN A 154 8.34 11.75 -5.13
N LYS A 155 8.77 11.71 -6.40
CA LYS A 155 9.39 12.84 -7.09
C LYS A 155 8.41 14.01 -7.30
N ALA A 156 7.16 13.72 -7.65
CA ALA A 156 6.13 14.73 -7.86
C ALA A 156 5.64 15.33 -6.54
N LEU A 157 5.49 14.51 -5.50
CA LEU A 157 5.08 14.95 -4.16
C LEU A 157 6.06 15.96 -3.54
N ARG A 158 7.36 15.87 -3.86
CA ARG A 158 8.34 16.88 -3.42
C ARG A 158 8.03 18.28 -3.94
N LYS A 159 7.49 18.39 -5.16
CA LYS A 159 7.08 19.69 -5.72
C LYS A 159 5.82 20.23 -5.05
N ILE A 160 4.93 19.34 -4.65
CA ILE A 160 3.69 19.68 -3.93
C ILE A 160 4.01 20.07 -2.47
N GLY A 161 5.12 19.59 -1.92
CA GLY A 161 5.52 19.86 -0.53
C GLY A 161 4.93 18.90 0.49
N ILE A 162 4.50 17.70 0.07
CA ILE A 162 3.96 16.66 0.95
C ILE A 162 4.79 15.38 0.89
N PRO A 163 5.20 14.80 2.04
CA PRO A 163 5.87 13.51 2.06
C PRO A 163 4.97 12.38 1.57
N ARG A 164 5.56 11.38 0.89
CA ARG A 164 4.85 10.16 0.50
C ARG A 164 4.21 9.46 1.71
N ALA A 165 4.90 9.45 2.85
CA ALA A 165 4.41 8.89 4.11
C ALA A 165 3.09 9.51 4.59
N ASP A 166 2.81 10.77 4.23
CA ASP A 166 1.60 11.47 4.65
C ASP A 166 0.44 11.33 3.65
N LEU A 167 0.72 11.01 2.39
CA LEU A 167 -0.34 10.94 1.38
C LEU A 167 -0.58 9.51 0.87
N ILE A 168 0.48 8.74 0.65
CA ILE A 168 0.41 7.41 0.04
C ILE A 168 0.53 6.29 1.08
N ASP A 169 1.51 6.40 2.00
CA ASP A 169 1.82 5.32 2.94
C ASP A 169 1.04 5.47 4.28
N THR A 170 -0.07 6.20 4.25
CA THR A 170 -0.92 6.45 5.41
C THR A 170 -1.75 5.24 5.82
N GLU A 171 -2.09 5.18 7.10
CA GLU A 171 -3.06 4.24 7.66
C GLU A 171 -4.51 4.77 7.53
N LYS A 172 -5.49 3.88 7.77
CA LYS A 172 -6.92 4.14 7.51
C LYS A 172 -7.51 5.29 8.33
N ASP A 173 -6.97 5.57 9.50
CA ASP A 173 -7.39 6.69 10.36
C ASP A 173 -7.11 8.07 9.73
N LEU A 174 -6.12 8.14 8.85
CA LEU A 174 -5.76 9.38 8.13
C LEU A 174 -6.48 9.54 6.77
N TYR A 175 -7.23 8.55 6.31
CA TYR A 175 -7.94 8.62 5.01
C TYR A 175 -8.91 9.83 4.88
N PRO A 176 -9.59 10.30 5.92
CA PRO A 176 -10.36 11.55 5.81
C PRO A 176 -9.51 12.76 5.39
N GLN A 177 -8.23 12.78 5.76
CA GLN A 177 -7.31 13.86 5.40
C GLN A 177 -6.75 13.69 3.98
N THR A 178 -6.42 12.46 3.57
CA THR A 178 -5.94 12.19 2.20
C THR A 178 -7.04 12.41 1.16
N ARG A 179 -8.31 12.20 1.51
CA ARG A 179 -9.46 12.53 0.64
C ARG A 179 -9.56 14.02 0.35
N LYS A 180 -9.27 14.88 1.31
CA LYS A 180 -9.21 16.35 1.08
C LYS A 180 -8.19 16.72 0.00
N TRP A 181 -7.10 15.96 -0.12
CA TRP A 181 -6.15 16.14 -1.21
C TRP A 181 -6.72 15.73 -2.56
N ALA A 182 -7.45 14.62 -2.62
CA ALA A 182 -8.12 14.18 -3.85
C ALA A 182 -9.21 15.19 -4.28
N GLU A 183 -10.02 15.67 -3.36
CA GLU A 183 -11.02 16.73 -3.57
C GLU A 183 -10.38 18.03 -4.07
N ALA A 184 -9.29 18.45 -3.44
CA ALA A 184 -8.58 19.66 -3.85
C ALA A 184 -7.93 19.54 -5.23
N ILE A 185 -7.33 18.37 -5.57
CA ILE A 185 -6.81 18.09 -6.91
C ILE A 185 -7.95 18.12 -7.93
N HIS A 186 -9.06 17.46 -7.63
CA HIS A 186 -10.23 17.50 -8.48
C HIS A 186 -10.72 18.95 -8.68
N ALA A 187 -10.86 19.74 -7.65
CA ALA A 187 -11.37 21.11 -7.74
C ALA A 187 -10.42 22.07 -8.48
N HIS A 188 -9.10 21.96 -8.24
CA HIS A 188 -8.12 22.93 -8.75
C HIS A 188 -7.43 22.51 -10.05
N CYS A 189 -7.52 21.25 -10.46
CA CYS A 189 -6.90 20.73 -11.68
C CYS A 189 -7.97 20.19 -12.64
N PRO A 190 -8.70 21.05 -13.36
CA PRO A 190 -9.86 20.64 -14.16
C PRO A 190 -9.51 19.72 -15.35
N ASP A 191 -8.26 19.74 -15.80
CA ASP A 191 -7.72 18.87 -16.84
C ASP A 191 -7.38 17.45 -16.36
N VAL A 192 -7.35 17.21 -15.05
CA VAL A 192 -6.94 15.93 -14.45
C VAL A 192 -8.15 15.01 -14.30
N GLN A 193 -8.07 13.82 -14.88
CA GLN A 193 -9.15 12.81 -14.91
C GLN A 193 -9.01 11.76 -13.79
N GLY A 194 -7.97 11.86 -12.96
CA GLY A 194 -7.73 10.94 -11.85
C GLY A 194 -6.37 11.13 -11.21
N LEU A 195 -6.02 10.22 -10.31
CA LEU A 195 -4.76 10.20 -9.58
C LEU A 195 -3.96 8.96 -9.98
N CYS A 196 -2.64 9.07 -10.05
CA CYS A 196 -1.72 7.95 -10.32
C CYS A 196 -0.56 8.01 -9.35
N TRP A 197 -0.25 6.89 -8.71
CA TRP A 197 0.87 6.75 -7.76
C TRP A 197 1.54 5.40 -7.88
N VAL A 198 2.80 5.29 -7.44
CA VAL A 198 3.43 3.99 -7.23
C VAL A 198 2.75 3.33 -6.03
N SER A 199 2.25 2.11 -6.20
CA SER A 199 1.56 1.38 -5.12
C SER A 199 2.41 1.33 -3.85
N ARG A 200 1.78 1.36 -2.69
CA ARG A 200 2.48 1.12 -1.41
C ARG A 200 2.66 -0.37 -1.13
N GLN A 201 1.91 -1.20 -1.80
CA GLN A 201 1.89 -2.65 -1.63
C GLN A 201 2.71 -3.39 -2.69
N ASP A 202 2.97 -2.71 -3.83
CA ASP A 202 3.77 -3.20 -4.95
C ASP A 202 4.51 -2.00 -5.56
N ASP A 203 5.75 -1.77 -5.14
CA ASP A 203 6.56 -0.61 -5.54
C ASP A 203 7.05 -0.68 -6.99
N THR A 204 6.80 -1.80 -7.69
CA THR A 204 7.13 -1.99 -9.12
C THR A 204 5.99 -1.54 -10.04
N ALA A 205 4.80 -1.30 -9.50
CA ALA A 205 3.60 -1.04 -10.26
C ALA A 205 2.90 0.28 -9.86
N GLN A 206 2.04 0.76 -10.74
CA GLN A 206 1.24 1.96 -10.52
C GLN A 206 -0.19 1.59 -10.15
N ALA A 207 -0.71 2.27 -9.14
CA ALA A 207 -2.12 2.29 -8.81
C ALA A 207 -2.77 3.57 -9.37
N VAL A 208 -4.03 3.48 -9.74
CA VAL A 208 -4.80 4.57 -10.33
C VAL A 208 -6.17 4.67 -9.66
N MET A 209 -6.65 5.90 -9.50
CA MET A 209 -8.04 6.21 -9.20
C MET A 209 -8.55 7.23 -10.20
N LEU A 210 -9.65 6.92 -10.86
CA LEU A 210 -10.26 7.78 -11.89
C LEU A 210 -11.49 8.49 -11.33
N PHE A 211 -11.73 9.73 -11.80
CA PHE A 211 -12.90 10.54 -11.52
C PHE A 211 -13.95 10.30 -12.59
N GLY A 212 -15.08 9.70 -12.20
CA GLY A 212 -16.12 9.30 -13.17
C GLY A 212 -16.84 10.45 -13.85
N ASP A 213 -16.94 11.61 -13.18
CA ASP A 213 -17.54 12.83 -13.73
C ASP A 213 -16.67 13.53 -14.79
N ARG A 214 -15.40 13.08 -14.95
CA ARG A 214 -14.44 13.62 -15.93
C ARG A 214 -14.14 12.69 -17.10
N LEU A 215 -14.75 11.54 -17.10
CA LEU A 215 -14.57 10.55 -18.15
C LEU A 215 -15.83 10.42 -18.98
N PRO A 216 -15.73 10.45 -20.31
CA PRO A 216 -16.87 10.19 -21.19
C PRO A 216 -17.44 8.77 -20.92
N SER A 217 -18.74 8.63 -21.02
CA SER A 217 -19.37 7.31 -20.97
C SER A 217 -18.79 6.39 -22.05
N GLY A 218 -18.46 5.14 -21.68
CA GLY A 218 -17.85 4.17 -22.58
C GLY A 218 -16.37 4.41 -22.90
N CYS A 219 -15.70 5.33 -22.21
CA CYS A 219 -14.26 5.55 -22.41
C CYS A 219 -13.38 4.40 -21.90
N LEU A 220 -13.89 3.57 -21.00
CA LEU A 220 -13.26 2.35 -20.54
C LEU A 220 -13.94 1.15 -21.20
N THR A 221 -13.19 0.37 -21.95
CA THR A 221 -13.67 -0.83 -22.64
C THR A 221 -13.06 -2.08 -22.03
N HIS A 222 -13.71 -3.22 -22.18
CA HIS A 222 -13.21 -4.50 -21.70
C HIS A 222 -12.38 -5.18 -22.78
N THR A 223 -11.22 -5.76 -22.41
CA THR A 223 -10.44 -6.61 -23.31
C THR A 223 -10.95 -8.05 -23.35
N ALA A 224 -11.61 -8.48 -22.26
CA ALA A 224 -12.18 -9.81 -22.08
C ALA A 224 -13.28 -9.76 -21.01
N PRO A 225 -14.16 -10.78 -20.93
CA PRO A 225 -15.08 -10.94 -19.82
C PRO A 225 -14.36 -10.95 -18.47
N SER A 226 -15.00 -10.40 -17.44
CA SER A 226 -14.51 -10.49 -16.06
C SER A 226 -14.44 -11.94 -15.59
N VAL A 227 -13.38 -12.31 -14.90
CA VAL A 227 -13.16 -13.68 -14.39
C VAL A 227 -13.27 -13.70 -12.86
N ASP A 228 -13.91 -14.74 -12.32
CA ASP A 228 -14.01 -14.94 -10.87
C ASP A 228 -12.64 -15.36 -10.31
N LEU A 229 -12.17 -14.70 -9.25
CA LEU A 229 -10.85 -14.93 -8.64
C LEU A 229 -10.65 -16.35 -8.09
N VAL A 230 -11.73 -17.08 -7.82
CA VAL A 230 -11.69 -18.40 -7.18
C VAL A 230 -12.07 -19.52 -8.13
N VAL A 231 -12.90 -19.22 -9.14
CA VAL A 231 -13.44 -20.20 -10.08
C VAL A 231 -12.53 -20.34 -11.31
N ASP A 232 -11.91 -19.27 -11.75
CA ASP A 232 -10.95 -19.31 -12.85
C ASP A 232 -9.60 -19.84 -12.34
N ASP A 233 -9.20 -21.01 -12.83
CA ASP A 233 -8.00 -21.72 -12.35
C ASP A 233 -6.72 -20.91 -12.57
N ALA A 234 -6.58 -20.21 -13.68
CA ALA A 234 -5.38 -19.44 -14.00
C ALA A 234 -5.26 -18.22 -13.07
N THR A 235 -6.35 -17.49 -12.88
CA THR A 235 -6.40 -16.32 -11.97
C THR A 235 -6.21 -16.75 -10.52
N TYR A 236 -6.83 -17.86 -10.10
CA TYR A 236 -6.64 -18.37 -8.74
C TYR A 236 -5.21 -18.83 -8.50
N SER A 237 -4.58 -19.49 -9.46
CA SER A 237 -3.17 -19.91 -9.38
C SER A 237 -2.22 -18.71 -9.27
N ALA A 238 -2.45 -17.66 -10.06
CA ALA A 238 -1.69 -16.41 -9.96
C ALA A 238 -1.85 -15.75 -8.58
N LEU A 239 -3.07 -15.77 -8.05
CA LEU A 239 -3.34 -15.24 -6.71
C LEU A 239 -2.64 -16.05 -5.60
N VAL A 240 -2.62 -17.39 -5.71
CA VAL A 240 -1.92 -18.27 -4.76
C VAL A 240 -0.41 -18.06 -4.85
N GLN A 241 0.14 -17.91 -6.05
CA GLN A 241 1.57 -17.62 -6.24
C GLN A 241 1.94 -16.30 -5.57
N LEU A 242 1.18 -15.24 -5.81
CA LEU A 242 1.40 -13.95 -5.15
C LEU A 242 1.28 -14.04 -3.63
N ALA A 243 0.36 -14.86 -3.11
CA ALA A 243 0.24 -15.12 -1.68
C ALA A 243 1.51 -15.76 -1.11
N ASP A 244 2.09 -16.73 -1.82
CA ASP A 244 3.33 -17.40 -1.44
C ASP A 244 4.50 -16.41 -1.41
N ASP A 245 4.64 -15.58 -2.43
CA ASP A 245 5.69 -14.55 -2.55
C ASP A 245 5.69 -13.58 -1.36
N ILE A 246 4.51 -13.27 -0.79
CA ILE A 246 4.38 -12.37 0.37
C ILE A 246 4.23 -13.12 1.72
N GLY A 247 4.45 -14.44 1.72
CA GLY A 247 4.38 -15.28 2.91
C GLY A 247 2.98 -15.40 3.51
N VAL A 248 1.95 -15.46 2.68
CA VAL A 248 0.54 -15.59 3.05
C VAL A 248 -0.01 -16.92 2.56
N LYS A 249 -0.81 -17.60 3.37
CA LYS A 249 -1.55 -18.79 2.95
C LYS A 249 -3.04 -18.49 2.80
N ILE A 250 -3.59 -18.81 1.65
CA ILE A 250 -5.05 -18.81 1.45
C ILE A 250 -5.63 -20.06 2.10
N THR A 251 -6.58 -19.90 3.03
CA THR A 251 -7.13 -20.99 3.85
C THR A 251 -8.65 -21.10 3.70
N GLY A 252 -9.19 -22.30 3.96
CA GLY A 252 -10.62 -22.60 3.89
C GLY A 252 -11.07 -23.13 2.53
N LYS A 253 -12.32 -23.63 2.50
CA LYS A 253 -12.99 -24.17 1.32
C LYS A 253 -13.73 -23.09 0.55
#